data_3c527278193bbbfe3eb55113138eb008
#
_entry.id   3c527278193bbbfe3eb55113138eb008
#
_cell.length_a   1.000
_cell.length_b   1.000
_cell.length_c   1.000
_cell.angle_alpha   90.00
_cell.angle_beta   90.00
_cell.angle_gamma   90.00
#
_symmetry.space_group_name_H-M   'P 1'
#
loop_
_entity.id
_entity.type
_entity.pdbx_description
1 polymer ?
#
loop_
_entity_poly.entity_id
_entity_poly.type
_entity_poly.pdbx_seq_one_letter_code
_entity_poly.pdbx_strand_id
1 'polypeptide(L)'
;MGERLRSQHPPTDPPGVLRARAAAKINLALLVGARRDDGFHEVVSVMQAVGLWDDLEVAVAAHGFGLEVDGEGLPPDESNLVLVAARELARRSLDLPGVRFRLRKGIPISAGLGGGSADGAAALLALDRLWQLHLPSVNLRVMATEIGSDVPFCLSGGSQVGTGRGERLGAAPVKGTLWWVVAIDSDGLGTAPVYQHYDELGLARPLEDRWPSALLEALAAGDLERIGASLTNDLEPAAFDLLPCLATGKQRLLEAGALGAVMSGSGPTLLGLCRDEEHAGKVARAVHPAFARVEIARSPVPGVTFG
;
A
#
# COMPACT_ATOMS: atom_id res chain seq x y z
N MET A 1 -16.89 6.33 -49.52
CA MET A 1 -15.92 5.33 -49.02
C MET A 1 -15.90 5.55 -47.50
N GLY A 2 -16.69 4.78 -46.78
CA GLY A 2 -17.00 5.02 -45.36
C GLY A 2 -16.06 4.18 -44.48
N GLU A 3 -15.23 4.86 -43.72
CA GLU A 3 -14.46 4.24 -42.63
C GLU A 3 -15.40 3.89 -41.48
N ARG A 4 -15.51 2.60 -41.19
CA ARG A 4 -16.25 2.08 -40.01
C ARG A 4 -15.38 2.32 -38.79
N LEU A 5 -15.82 3.21 -37.91
CA LEU A 5 -15.36 3.31 -36.53
C LEU A 5 -15.56 1.96 -35.84
N ARG A 6 -14.47 1.25 -35.57
CA ARG A 6 -14.50 0.06 -34.69
C ARG A 6 -14.75 0.55 -33.27
N SER A 7 -15.93 0.24 -32.74
CA SER A 7 -16.22 0.38 -31.32
C SER A 7 -15.28 -0.55 -30.53
N GLN A 8 -14.35 0.01 -29.80
CA GLN A 8 -13.55 -0.72 -28.82
C GLN A 8 -14.45 -0.97 -27.60
N HIS A 9 -15.23 -2.06 -27.62
CA HIS A 9 -15.73 -2.61 -26.39
C HIS A 9 -14.56 -3.28 -25.66
N PRO A 10 -14.39 -3.07 -24.34
CA PRO A 10 -13.45 -3.86 -23.57
C PRO A 10 -13.81 -5.35 -23.72
N PRO A 11 -12.82 -6.25 -23.75
CA PRO A 11 -13.10 -7.67 -23.87
C PRO A 11 -14.02 -8.11 -22.74
N THR A 12 -15.16 -8.70 -23.12
CA THR A 12 -16.07 -9.34 -22.16
C THR A 12 -15.33 -10.51 -21.53
N ASP A 13 -15.27 -10.52 -20.18
CA ASP A 13 -14.62 -11.56 -19.43
C ASP A 13 -15.13 -12.96 -19.81
N PRO A 14 -14.25 -13.98 -19.86
CA PRO A 14 -14.72 -15.34 -19.99
C PRO A 14 -15.64 -15.66 -18.80
N PRO A 15 -16.78 -16.33 -19.02
CA PRO A 15 -17.74 -16.61 -17.96
C PRO A 15 -17.05 -17.37 -16.82
N GLY A 16 -17.10 -16.80 -15.60
CA GLY A 16 -16.56 -17.41 -14.38
C GLY A 16 -15.22 -16.89 -13.88
N VAL A 17 -14.64 -15.84 -14.47
CA VAL A 17 -13.43 -15.16 -13.94
C VAL A 17 -13.84 -13.83 -13.31
N LEU A 18 -13.45 -13.64 -12.04
CA LEU A 18 -13.61 -12.37 -11.33
C LEU A 18 -12.28 -11.61 -11.36
N ARG A 19 -12.32 -10.33 -11.68
CA ARG A 19 -11.14 -9.45 -11.69
C ARG A 19 -11.22 -8.43 -10.57
N ALA A 20 -10.15 -8.36 -9.78
CA ALA A 20 -9.96 -7.38 -8.75
C ALA A 20 -8.66 -6.61 -8.99
N ARG A 21 -8.64 -5.33 -8.60
CA ARG A 21 -7.44 -4.50 -8.55
C ARG A 21 -7.23 -4.03 -7.14
N ALA A 22 -6.01 -4.14 -6.65
CA ALA A 22 -5.62 -3.69 -5.32
C ALA A 22 -4.66 -2.51 -5.38
N ALA A 23 -4.94 -1.46 -4.63
CA ALA A 23 -4.12 -0.25 -4.58
C ALA A 23 -2.95 -0.41 -3.60
N ALA A 24 -1.81 0.16 -3.93
CA ALA A 24 -0.71 0.38 -2.99
C ALA A 24 -1.13 1.29 -1.84
N LYS A 25 -0.43 1.20 -0.71
CA LYS A 25 -0.52 2.17 0.39
C LYS A 25 0.76 2.98 0.52
N ILE A 26 0.61 4.19 1.00
CA ILE A 26 1.71 5.06 1.42
C ILE A 26 1.47 5.55 2.84
N ASN A 27 2.54 5.90 3.56
CA ASN A 27 2.46 6.52 4.87
C ASN A 27 2.84 8.01 4.74
N LEU A 28 1.92 8.89 5.10
CA LEU A 28 2.14 10.34 5.15
C LEU A 28 2.74 10.75 6.49
N ALA A 29 2.38 10.02 7.54
CA ALA A 29 3.02 10.06 8.84
C ALA A 29 3.19 8.63 9.36
N LEU A 30 4.33 8.35 9.99
CA LEU A 30 4.59 7.12 10.72
C LEU A 30 5.34 7.47 12.00
N LEU A 31 4.64 7.45 13.12
CA LEU A 31 5.19 7.66 14.44
C LEU A 31 5.34 6.28 15.10
N VAL A 32 6.51 6.00 15.65
CA VAL A 32 6.84 4.69 16.20
C VAL A 32 7.16 4.81 17.68
N GLY A 33 6.39 4.08 18.48
CA GLY A 33 6.58 3.96 19.94
C GLY A 33 7.54 2.85 20.32
N ALA A 34 7.52 2.52 21.59
CA ALA A 34 8.33 1.44 22.15
C ALA A 34 7.88 0.07 21.59
N ARG A 35 8.80 -0.88 21.62
CA ARG A 35 8.52 -2.28 21.31
C ARG A 35 7.60 -2.88 22.38
N ARG A 36 6.61 -3.63 21.92
CA ARG A 36 5.60 -4.31 22.73
C ARG A 36 6.05 -5.72 23.11
N ASP A 37 5.37 -6.32 24.05
CA ASP A 37 5.64 -7.72 24.48
C ASP A 37 5.40 -8.75 23.37
N ASP A 38 4.53 -8.42 22.38
CA ASP A 38 4.27 -9.26 21.20
C ASP A 38 5.36 -9.14 20.11
N GLY A 39 6.40 -8.34 20.36
CA GLY A 39 7.53 -8.13 19.45
C GLY A 39 7.33 -7.07 18.38
N PHE A 40 6.12 -6.51 18.26
CA PHE A 40 5.80 -5.38 17.40
C PHE A 40 5.99 -4.03 18.12
N HIS A 41 5.90 -2.95 17.37
CA HIS A 41 5.87 -1.59 17.92
C HIS A 41 4.44 -1.04 17.93
N GLU A 42 4.13 -0.22 18.94
CA GLU A 42 2.96 0.64 18.86
C GLU A 42 3.23 1.72 17.84
N VAL A 43 2.28 1.98 16.93
CA VAL A 43 2.44 3.02 15.92
C VAL A 43 1.22 3.93 15.84
N VAL A 44 1.45 5.15 15.37
CA VAL A 44 0.41 6.04 14.83
C VAL A 44 0.79 6.37 13.41
N SER A 45 -0.03 6.01 12.45
CA SER A 45 0.25 6.23 11.03
C SER A 45 -0.92 6.87 10.31
N VAL A 46 -0.65 7.89 9.51
CA VAL A 46 -1.61 8.40 8.51
C VAL A 46 -1.30 7.73 7.19
N MET A 47 -2.22 6.90 6.72
CA MET A 47 -2.08 6.10 5.51
C MET A 47 -3.02 6.56 4.40
N GLN A 48 -2.56 6.49 3.17
CA GLN A 48 -3.41 6.67 1.98
C GLN A 48 -3.20 5.56 0.97
N ALA A 49 -4.30 5.13 0.35
CA ALA A 49 -4.23 4.30 -0.83
C ALA A 49 -3.86 5.17 -2.04
N VAL A 50 -2.92 4.69 -2.84
CA VAL A 50 -2.34 5.43 -3.96
C VAL A 50 -2.51 4.64 -5.26
N GLY A 51 -2.70 5.34 -6.38
CA GLY A 51 -3.04 4.78 -7.68
C GLY A 51 -1.93 4.00 -8.39
N LEU A 52 -1.24 3.13 -7.66
CA LEU A 52 -0.39 2.04 -8.16
C LEU A 52 -1.09 0.72 -7.84
N TRP A 53 -1.21 -0.18 -8.81
CA TRP A 53 -2.16 -1.28 -8.72
C TRP A 53 -1.52 -2.62 -9.02
N ASP A 54 -1.97 -3.65 -8.29
CA ASP A 54 -1.85 -5.05 -8.69
C ASP A 54 -3.18 -5.54 -9.24
N ASP A 55 -3.14 -6.40 -10.25
CA ASP A 55 -4.32 -7.01 -10.82
C ASP A 55 -4.40 -8.49 -10.39
N LEU A 56 -5.55 -8.91 -9.87
CA LEU A 56 -5.83 -10.28 -9.42
C LEU A 56 -7.01 -10.85 -10.20
N GLU A 57 -6.77 -11.92 -10.96
CA GLU A 57 -7.81 -12.74 -11.56
C GLU A 57 -8.08 -13.96 -10.67
N VAL A 58 -9.37 -14.27 -10.49
CA VAL A 58 -9.83 -15.35 -9.61
C VAL A 58 -10.85 -16.20 -10.35
N ALA A 59 -10.58 -17.49 -10.46
CA ALA A 59 -11.47 -18.45 -11.15
C ALA A 59 -11.73 -19.69 -10.28
N VAL A 60 -12.92 -20.25 -10.39
CA VAL A 60 -13.27 -21.52 -9.73
C VAL A 60 -12.41 -22.66 -10.30
N ALA A 61 -11.96 -23.55 -9.42
CA ALA A 61 -11.27 -24.79 -9.75
C ALA A 61 -11.98 -25.97 -9.07
N ALA A 62 -11.71 -27.17 -9.56
CA ALA A 62 -12.32 -28.37 -8.98
C ALA A 62 -11.90 -28.58 -7.53
N HIS A 63 -10.61 -28.42 -7.23
CA HIS A 63 -10.04 -28.65 -5.89
C HIS A 63 -8.85 -27.74 -5.62
N GLY A 64 -8.62 -27.43 -4.33
CA GLY A 64 -7.43 -26.75 -3.80
C GLY A 64 -7.29 -25.30 -4.24
N PHE A 65 -6.19 -24.69 -3.82
CA PHE A 65 -5.85 -23.30 -4.14
C PHE A 65 -4.53 -23.28 -4.93
N GLY A 66 -4.53 -22.60 -6.07
CA GLY A 66 -3.33 -22.42 -6.88
C GLY A 66 -3.13 -20.94 -7.20
N LEU A 67 -1.88 -20.50 -7.23
CA LEU A 67 -1.47 -19.14 -7.55
C LEU A 67 -0.43 -19.15 -8.65
N GLU A 68 -0.70 -18.38 -9.70
CA GLU A 68 0.27 -17.99 -10.72
C GLU A 68 0.62 -16.52 -10.51
N VAL A 69 1.91 -16.19 -10.53
CA VAL A 69 2.38 -14.80 -10.40
C VAL A 69 3.09 -14.41 -11.67
N ASP A 70 2.60 -13.37 -12.35
CA ASP A 70 3.27 -12.80 -13.51
C ASP A 70 4.39 -11.86 -13.01
N GLY A 71 5.64 -12.20 -13.28
CA GLY A 71 6.84 -11.47 -12.87
C GLY A 71 7.78 -12.28 -11.97
N GLU A 72 8.99 -11.75 -11.76
CA GLU A 72 10.01 -12.37 -10.92
C GLU A 72 9.90 -11.90 -9.47
N GLY A 73 10.32 -12.73 -8.52
CA GLY A 73 10.63 -12.32 -7.14
C GLY A 73 9.56 -12.58 -6.08
N LEU A 74 8.38 -13.10 -6.43
CA LEU A 74 7.41 -13.56 -5.42
C LEU A 74 7.21 -15.07 -5.52
N PRO A 75 7.39 -15.80 -4.39
CA PRO A 75 7.09 -17.20 -4.38
C PRO A 75 5.57 -17.42 -4.52
N PRO A 76 5.12 -18.33 -5.41
CA PRO A 76 3.73 -18.75 -5.49
C PRO A 76 3.41 -19.81 -4.42
N ASP A 77 4.05 -19.71 -3.25
CA ASP A 77 3.96 -20.69 -2.19
C ASP A 77 2.94 -20.29 -1.11
N GLU A 78 2.86 -21.11 -0.09
CA GLU A 78 1.89 -20.97 1.00
C GLU A 78 2.05 -19.71 1.86
N SER A 79 3.16 -19.01 1.79
CA SER A 79 3.41 -17.75 2.50
C SER A 79 2.80 -16.54 1.79
N ASN A 80 2.43 -16.68 0.52
CA ASN A 80 1.79 -15.60 -0.23
C ASN A 80 0.43 -15.24 0.36
N LEU A 81 0.18 -13.96 0.64
CA LEU A 81 -1.02 -13.50 1.33
C LEU A 81 -2.31 -13.75 0.54
N VAL A 82 -2.25 -13.93 -0.78
CA VAL A 82 -3.39 -14.41 -1.60
C VAL A 82 -3.83 -15.80 -1.14
N LEU A 83 -2.88 -16.72 -0.97
CA LEU A 83 -3.17 -18.10 -0.52
C LEU A 83 -3.48 -18.16 0.98
N VAL A 84 -2.87 -17.29 1.79
CA VAL A 84 -3.22 -17.14 3.21
C VAL A 84 -4.68 -16.72 3.34
N ALA A 85 -5.13 -15.71 2.58
CA ALA A 85 -6.51 -15.25 2.58
C ALA A 85 -7.49 -16.35 2.16
N ALA A 86 -7.16 -17.12 1.13
CA ALA A 86 -8.00 -18.23 0.67
C ALA A 86 -8.18 -19.31 1.74
N ARG A 87 -7.09 -19.70 2.41
CA ARG A 87 -7.13 -20.68 3.50
C ARG A 87 -7.88 -20.18 4.72
N GLU A 88 -7.68 -18.92 5.08
CA GLU A 88 -8.36 -18.32 6.24
C GLU A 88 -9.87 -18.28 6.05
N LEU A 89 -10.32 -17.95 4.84
CA LEU A 89 -11.74 -17.95 4.49
C LEU A 89 -12.32 -19.38 4.43
N ALA A 90 -11.57 -20.31 3.83
CA ALA A 90 -12.01 -21.71 3.71
C ALA A 90 -12.10 -22.45 5.06
N ARG A 91 -11.29 -22.10 6.05
CA ARG A 91 -11.40 -22.69 7.42
C ARG A 91 -12.75 -22.40 8.08
N ARG A 92 -13.44 -21.35 7.66
CA ARG A 92 -14.69 -20.87 8.28
C ARG A 92 -15.94 -21.31 7.52
N SER A 93 -15.76 -22.00 6.39
CA SER A 93 -16.86 -22.46 5.54
C SER A 93 -16.57 -23.88 5.02
N LEU A 94 -17.56 -24.75 5.09
CA LEU A 94 -17.46 -26.13 4.59
C LEU A 94 -17.83 -26.18 3.10
N ASP A 95 -17.22 -27.12 2.36
CA ASP A 95 -17.58 -27.46 0.99
C ASP A 95 -17.42 -26.34 -0.06
N LEU A 96 -16.42 -25.48 0.11
CA LEU A 96 -16.10 -24.45 -0.88
C LEU A 96 -15.32 -25.06 -2.07
N PRO A 97 -15.63 -24.63 -3.31
CA PRO A 97 -14.87 -25.06 -4.49
C PRO A 97 -13.43 -24.56 -4.42
N GLY A 98 -12.53 -25.25 -5.10
CA GLY A 98 -11.16 -24.78 -5.28
C GLY A 98 -11.09 -23.50 -6.11
N VAL A 99 -9.94 -22.84 -6.07
CA VAL A 99 -9.73 -21.57 -6.77
C VAL A 99 -8.34 -21.51 -7.42
N ARG A 100 -8.26 -20.91 -8.59
CA ARG A 100 -7.01 -20.49 -9.24
C ARG A 100 -6.95 -18.97 -9.25
N PHE A 101 -5.80 -18.48 -8.82
CA PHE A 101 -5.45 -17.07 -8.84
C PHE A 101 -4.38 -16.82 -9.90
N ARG A 102 -4.48 -15.69 -10.58
CA ARG A 102 -3.41 -15.12 -11.39
C ARG A 102 -3.17 -13.70 -10.93
N LEU A 103 -1.98 -13.44 -10.42
CA LEU A 103 -1.56 -12.16 -9.87
C LEU A 103 -0.57 -11.48 -10.82
N ARG A 104 -0.91 -10.27 -11.29
CA ARG A 104 0.00 -9.42 -12.02
C ARG A 104 0.43 -8.26 -11.15
N LYS A 105 1.75 -8.16 -10.90
CA LYS A 105 2.33 -7.12 -10.05
C LYS A 105 2.60 -5.83 -10.82
N GLY A 106 1.99 -4.73 -10.37
CA GLY A 106 2.34 -3.36 -10.75
C GLY A 106 2.91 -2.58 -9.57
N ILE A 107 2.57 -2.99 -8.33
CA ILE A 107 3.15 -2.45 -7.10
C ILE A 107 4.54 -3.07 -6.90
N PRO A 108 5.61 -2.27 -6.77
CA PRO A 108 6.96 -2.76 -6.51
C PRO A 108 7.05 -3.62 -5.25
N ILE A 109 7.79 -4.74 -5.36
CA ILE A 109 7.95 -5.71 -4.28
C ILE A 109 8.95 -5.17 -3.24
N SER A 110 8.70 -5.45 -1.96
CA SER A 110 9.57 -5.05 -0.83
C SER A 110 9.89 -3.55 -0.78
N ALA A 111 8.98 -2.71 -1.28
CA ALA A 111 9.17 -1.27 -1.42
C ALA A 111 8.49 -0.42 -0.33
N GLY A 112 7.95 -0.99 0.75
CA GLY A 112 7.22 -0.22 1.77
C GLY A 112 5.83 0.25 1.33
N LEU A 113 5.31 -0.26 0.19
CA LEU A 113 4.05 0.13 -0.44
C LEU A 113 2.87 -0.81 -0.15
N GLY A 114 3.06 -1.82 0.70
CA GLY A 114 2.00 -2.73 1.15
C GLY A 114 1.43 -3.66 0.06
N GLY A 115 2.17 -3.92 -1.04
CA GLY A 115 1.67 -4.69 -2.18
C GLY A 115 1.15 -6.09 -1.81
N GLY A 116 1.88 -6.86 -0.98
CA GLY A 116 1.40 -8.17 -0.52
C GLY A 116 0.11 -8.09 0.30
N SER A 117 -0.02 -7.06 1.15
CA SER A 117 -1.26 -6.82 1.93
C SER A 117 -2.43 -6.40 1.03
N ALA A 118 -2.14 -5.65 -0.04
CA ALA A 118 -3.11 -5.30 -1.06
C ALA A 118 -3.61 -6.54 -1.80
N ASP A 119 -2.70 -7.45 -2.18
CA ASP A 119 -3.03 -8.72 -2.82
C ASP A 119 -3.91 -9.60 -1.91
N GLY A 120 -3.56 -9.70 -0.61
CA GLY A 120 -4.35 -10.44 0.38
C GLY A 120 -5.76 -9.86 0.56
N ALA A 121 -5.88 -8.53 0.59
CA ALA A 121 -7.17 -7.84 0.65
C ALA A 121 -8.02 -8.10 -0.61
N ALA A 122 -7.41 -8.04 -1.80
CA ALA A 122 -8.08 -8.35 -3.05
C ALA A 122 -8.58 -9.80 -3.07
N ALA A 123 -7.75 -10.75 -2.65
CA ALA A 123 -8.12 -12.16 -2.58
C ALA A 123 -9.29 -12.37 -1.61
N LEU A 124 -9.26 -11.79 -0.43
CA LEU A 124 -10.33 -11.91 0.57
C LEU A 124 -11.68 -11.43 0.03
N LEU A 125 -11.73 -10.23 -0.59
CA LEU A 125 -12.94 -9.67 -1.16
C LEU A 125 -13.40 -10.40 -2.42
N ALA A 126 -12.46 -10.85 -3.27
CA ALA A 126 -12.79 -11.60 -4.47
C ALA A 126 -13.41 -12.96 -4.13
N LEU A 127 -12.88 -13.63 -3.11
CA LEU A 127 -13.40 -14.91 -2.64
C LEU A 127 -14.77 -14.78 -1.98
N ASP A 128 -14.99 -13.74 -1.15
CA ASP A 128 -16.30 -13.44 -0.58
C ASP A 128 -17.38 -13.31 -1.67
N ARG A 129 -17.05 -12.62 -2.78
CA ARG A 129 -17.93 -12.48 -3.94
C ARG A 129 -18.08 -13.78 -4.74
N LEU A 130 -16.95 -14.45 -5.05
CA LEU A 130 -16.95 -15.69 -5.87
C LEU A 130 -17.75 -16.81 -5.22
N TRP A 131 -17.61 -16.96 -3.91
CA TRP A 131 -18.30 -17.97 -3.12
C TRP A 131 -19.66 -17.48 -2.58
N GLN A 132 -20.05 -16.23 -2.88
CA GLN A 132 -21.34 -15.62 -2.48
C GLN A 132 -21.58 -15.70 -0.96
N LEU A 133 -20.54 -15.50 -0.16
CA LEU A 133 -20.61 -15.61 1.30
C LEU A 133 -21.30 -14.41 1.94
N HIS A 134 -21.20 -13.23 1.30
CA HIS A 134 -21.82 -11.97 1.77
C HIS A 134 -21.48 -11.64 3.21
N LEU A 135 -20.20 -11.79 3.57
CA LEU A 135 -19.73 -11.58 4.92
C LEU A 135 -19.90 -10.12 5.37
N PRO A 136 -20.35 -9.89 6.60
CA PRO A 136 -20.38 -8.55 7.18
C PRO A 136 -18.97 -7.90 7.14
N SER A 137 -18.91 -6.61 6.87
CA SER A 137 -17.63 -5.88 6.76
C SER A 137 -16.76 -5.98 8.04
N VAL A 138 -17.40 -6.16 9.20
CA VAL A 138 -16.69 -6.39 10.48
C VAL A 138 -15.95 -7.72 10.45
N ASN A 139 -16.55 -8.78 9.92
CA ASN A 139 -15.93 -10.11 9.83
C ASN A 139 -14.75 -10.08 8.85
N LEU A 140 -14.93 -9.45 7.68
CA LEU A 140 -13.84 -9.27 6.72
C LEU A 140 -12.66 -8.51 7.33
N ARG A 141 -12.88 -7.47 8.14
CA ARG A 141 -11.82 -6.74 8.83
C ARG A 141 -11.10 -7.58 9.89
N VAL A 142 -11.82 -8.40 10.65
CA VAL A 142 -11.21 -9.33 11.62
C VAL A 142 -10.29 -10.29 10.89
N MET A 143 -10.77 -10.93 9.81
CA MET A 143 -9.96 -11.85 9.00
C MET A 143 -8.75 -11.15 8.38
N ALA A 144 -8.93 -9.94 7.87
CA ALA A 144 -7.84 -9.14 7.32
C ALA A 144 -6.73 -8.87 8.36
N THR A 145 -7.10 -8.61 9.63
CA THR A 145 -6.13 -8.41 10.72
C THR A 145 -5.32 -9.68 11.03
N GLU A 146 -5.93 -10.86 10.88
CA GLU A 146 -5.27 -12.16 11.05
C GLU A 146 -4.29 -12.46 9.90
N ILE A 147 -4.59 -11.98 8.68
CA ILE A 147 -3.74 -12.13 7.50
C ILE A 147 -2.50 -11.23 7.58
N GLY A 148 -2.67 -9.97 8.03
CA GLY A 148 -1.57 -9.03 8.16
C GLY A 148 -2.00 -7.64 8.60
N SER A 149 -1.08 -6.87 9.23
CA SER A 149 -1.38 -5.57 9.85
C SER A 149 -1.89 -4.51 8.85
N ASP A 150 -1.40 -4.50 7.62
CA ASP A 150 -1.81 -3.54 6.59
C ASP A 150 -3.04 -4.01 5.77
N VAL A 151 -3.43 -5.30 5.86
CA VAL A 151 -4.54 -5.87 5.07
C VAL A 151 -5.88 -5.18 5.38
N PRO A 152 -6.23 -4.84 6.64
CA PRO A 152 -7.46 -4.10 6.95
C PRO A 152 -7.54 -2.74 6.25
N PHE A 153 -6.41 -2.03 6.15
CA PHE A 153 -6.35 -0.76 5.41
C PHE A 153 -6.59 -0.99 3.91
N CYS A 154 -5.92 -1.99 3.34
CA CYS A 154 -6.02 -2.30 1.90
C CYS A 154 -7.44 -2.71 1.47
N LEU A 155 -8.26 -3.28 2.36
CA LEU A 155 -9.67 -3.57 2.06
C LEU A 155 -10.46 -2.32 1.67
N SER A 156 -10.30 -1.25 2.42
CA SER A 156 -11.09 -0.01 2.27
C SER A 156 -10.36 1.04 1.45
N GLY A 157 -9.06 1.15 1.60
CA GLY A 157 -8.24 2.21 1.02
C GLY A 157 -8.61 3.60 1.53
N GLY A 158 -8.62 4.58 0.64
CA GLY A 158 -8.90 5.96 0.99
C GLY A 158 -7.78 6.59 1.83
N SER A 159 -8.17 7.34 2.86
CA SER A 159 -7.24 7.97 3.81
C SER A 159 -7.67 7.63 5.22
N GLN A 160 -6.75 7.08 6.04
CA GLN A 160 -7.07 6.58 7.37
C GLN A 160 -5.90 6.81 8.34
N VAL A 161 -6.24 6.95 9.62
CA VAL A 161 -5.27 6.86 10.72
C VAL A 161 -5.30 5.44 11.27
N GLY A 162 -4.14 4.80 11.30
CA GLY A 162 -3.93 3.50 11.93
C GLY A 162 -3.23 3.65 13.27
N THR A 163 -3.70 2.92 14.27
CA THR A 163 -3.06 2.78 15.59
C THR A 163 -2.87 1.31 15.95
N GLY A 164 -2.27 1.00 17.09
CA GLY A 164 -1.87 -0.36 17.42
C GLY A 164 -0.63 -0.75 16.63
N ARG A 165 -0.69 -1.80 15.83
CA ARG A 165 0.32 -2.17 14.82
C ARG A 165 0.00 -1.55 13.44
N GLY A 166 -1.00 -0.63 13.39
CA GLY A 166 -1.57 -0.05 12.18
C GLY A 166 -2.95 -0.63 11.79
N GLU A 167 -3.43 -1.65 12.49
CA GLU A 167 -4.68 -2.38 12.20
C GLU A 167 -5.95 -1.70 12.72
N ARG A 168 -5.84 -0.82 13.72
CA ARG A 168 -6.98 -0.08 14.28
C ARG A 168 -7.18 1.20 13.50
N LEU A 169 -8.16 1.19 12.61
CA LEU A 169 -8.34 2.22 11.61
C LEU A 169 -9.44 3.21 11.98
N GLY A 170 -9.11 4.50 11.86
CA GLY A 170 -10.02 5.62 11.95
C GLY A 170 -9.97 6.48 10.68
N ALA A 171 -11.02 7.27 10.43
CA ALA A 171 -11.06 8.14 9.27
C ALA A 171 -10.03 9.27 9.35
N ALA A 172 -9.35 9.56 8.24
CA ALA A 172 -8.54 10.75 8.04
C ALA A 172 -9.13 11.57 6.88
N PRO A 173 -9.97 12.58 7.15
CA PRO A 173 -10.60 13.38 6.09
C PRO A 173 -9.55 14.07 5.22
N VAL A 174 -9.74 14.00 3.90
CA VAL A 174 -8.87 14.64 2.90
C VAL A 174 -9.73 15.44 1.94
N LYS A 175 -9.35 16.69 1.69
CA LYS A 175 -9.98 17.53 0.68
C LYS A 175 -9.14 17.53 -0.60
N GLY A 176 -9.75 17.09 -1.69
CA GLY A 176 -9.14 17.08 -3.02
C GLY A 176 -8.29 15.83 -3.30
N THR A 177 -7.53 15.92 -4.37
CA THR A 177 -6.61 14.88 -4.84
C THR A 177 -5.18 15.32 -4.56
N LEU A 178 -4.36 14.43 -4.01
CA LEU A 178 -2.93 14.63 -3.85
C LEU A 178 -2.18 13.91 -4.97
N TRP A 179 -1.10 14.53 -5.44
CA TRP A 179 -0.24 13.98 -6.48
C TRP A 179 1.15 13.69 -5.92
N TRP A 180 1.65 12.52 -6.20
CA TRP A 180 2.90 12.02 -5.66
C TRP A 180 3.86 11.59 -6.77
N VAL A 181 5.12 11.92 -6.58
CA VAL A 181 6.23 11.19 -7.20
C VAL A 181 6.62 10.09 -6.23
N VAL A 182 6.52 8.84 -6.68
CA VAL A 182 6.89 7.63 -5.95
C VAL A 182 8.22 7.17 -6.52
N ALA A 183 9.30 7.44 -5.79
CA ALA A 183 10.66 7.14 -6.20
C ALA A 183 11.19 5.93 -5.42
N ILE A 184 11.61 4.89 -6.15
CA ILE A 184 11.96 3.58 -5.60
C ILE A 184 13.41 3.30 -5.92
N ASP A 185 14.20 3.01 -4.89
CA ASP A 185 15.58 2.56 -5.04
C ASP A 185 15.63 1.08 -5.45
N SER A 186 16.78 0.66 -6.00
CA SER A 186 17.01 -0.74 -6.39
C SER A 186 17.21 -1.66 -5.20
N ASP A 187 17.75 -1.14 -4.11
CA ASP A 187 18.09 -1.92 -2.92
C ASP A 187 16.90 -2.01 -1.96
N GLY A 188 16.40 -3.22 -1.74
CA GLY A 188 15.32 -3.47 -0.80
C GLY A 188 15.78 -3.37 0.65
N LEU A 189 15.05 -2.60 1.48
CA LEU A 189 15.17 -2.64 2.93
C LEU A 189 14.11 -3.57 3.50
N GLY A 190 14.53 -4.60 4.24
CA GLY A 190 13.60 -5.44 5.00
C GLY A 190 12.98 -4.66 6.15
N THR A 191 11.70 -4.83 6.40
CA THR A 191 11.02 -4.15 7.52
C THR A 191 11.65 -4.49 8.88
N ALA A 192 11.93 -5.77 9.14
CA ALA A 192 12.50 -6.21 10.42
C ALA A 192 13.89 -5.61 10.72
N PRO A 193 14.85 -5.59 9.79
CA PRO A 193 16.14 -4.91 10.00
C PRO A 193 16.02 -3.42 10.33
N VAL A 194 15.09 -2.69 9.68
CA VAL A 194 14.91 -1.25 9.96
C VAL A 194 14.36 -1.02 11.35
N TYR A 195 13.36 -1.79 11.79
CA TYR A 195 12.82 -1.69 13.15
C TYR A 195 13.84 -2.14 14.21
N GLN A 196 14.63 -3.17 13.93
CA GLN A 196 15.72 -3.59 14.82
C GLN A 196 16.76 -2.47 14.97
N HIS A 197 17.18 -1.87 13.88
CA HIS A 197 18.15 -0.76 13.92
C HIS A 197 17.56 0.49 14.60
N TYR A 198 16.27 0.76 14.41
CA TYR A 198 15.55 1.81 15.15
C TYR A 198 15.62 1.60 16.66
N ASP A 199 15.47 0.37 17.14
CA ASP A 199 15.62 -0.01 18.55
C ASP A 199 17.06 0.15 19.04
N GLU A 200 18.05 -0.31 18.25
CA GLU A 200 19.49 -0.20 18.56
C GLU A 200 19.94 1.26 18.71
N LEU A 201 19.39 2.16 17.91
CA LEU A 201 19.64 3.59 17.98
C LEU A 201 18.91 4.30 19.13
N GLY A 202 18.02 3.60 19.86
CA GLY A 202 17.25 4.16 20.96
C GLY A 202 16.29 5.29 20.55
N LEU A 203 15.72 5.22 19.36
CA LEU A 203 14.90 6.29 18.77
C LEU A 203 13.43 6.27 19.25
N ALA A 204 13.01 5.19 19.92
CA ALA A 204 11.64 5.04 20.38
C ALA A 204 11.22 6.18 21.34
N ARG A 205 10.06 6.78 21.07
CA ARG A 205 9.49 7.87 21.89
C ARG A 205 8.07 7.51 22.29
N PRO A 206 7.61 7.91 23.49
CA PRO A 206 6.22 7.77 23.89
C PRO A 206 5.28 8.40 22.86
N LEU A 207 4.12 7.78 22.62
CA LEU A 207 3.14 8.23 21.62
C LEU A 207 1.99 9.07 22.20
N GLU A 208 1.87 9.14 23.52
CA GLU A 208 0.74 9.76 24.22
C GLU A 208 0.48 11.21 23.79
N ASP A 209 1.56 11.97 23.57
CA ASP A 209 1.50 13.37 23.15
C ASP A 209 1.86 13.58 21.65
N ARG A 210 1.95 12.48 20.89
CA ARG A 210 2.43 12.49 19.51
C ARG A 210 1.30 12.10 18.54
N TRP A 211 0.34 13.01 18.37
CA TRP A 211 -0.73 12.83 17.39
C TRP A 211 -0.45 13.71 16.16
N PRO A 212 -0.67 13.23 14.93
CA PRO A 212 -0.35 13.99 13.71
C PRO A 212 -1.40 15.05 13.38
N SER A 213 -1.81 15.87 14.38
CA SER A 213 -2.91 16.85 14.26
C SER A 213 -2.68 17.85 13.13
N ALA A 214 -1.46 18.39 13.01
CA ALA A 214 -1.13 19.38 11.98
C ALA A 214 -1.31 18.81 10.57
N LEU A 215 -0.90 17.53 10.35
CA LEU A 215 -1.11 16.84 9.08
C LEU A 215 -2.60 16.59 8.81
N LEU A 216 -3.35 16.12 9.80
CA LEU A 216 -4.78 15.83 9.66
C LEU A 216 -5.61 17.10 9.37
N GLU A 217 -5.29 18.21 10.03
CA GLU A 217 -5.90 19.51 9.76
C GLU A 217 -5.57 20.00 8.33
N ALA A 218 -4.30 19.87 7.92
CA ALA A 218 -3.87 20.26 6.59
C ALA A 218 -4.54 19.42 5.49
N LEU A 219 -4.67 18.10 5.70
CA LEU A 219 -5.40 17.20 4.81
C LEU A 219 -6.87 17.57 4.69
N ALA A 220 -7.54 17.84 5.81
CA ALA A 220 -8.94 18.26 5.83
C ALA A 220 -9.17 19.63 5.16
N ALA A 221 -8.19 20.52 5.26
CA ALA A 221 -8.22 21.84 4.59
C ALA A 221 -7.86 21.75 3.10
N GLY A 222 -7.10 20.74 2.68
CA GLY A 222 -6.51 20.65 1.34
C GLY A 222 -5.34 21.61 1.14
N ASP A 223 -4.62 21.95 2.22
CA ASP A 223 -3.48 22.87 2.22
C ASP A 223 -2.19 22.09 1.91
N LEU A 224 -1.81 22.09 0.64
CA LEU A 224 -0.68 21.27 0.14
C LEU A 224 0.67 21.66 0.78
N GLU A 225 0.91 22.95 1.04
CA GLU A 225 2.16 23.40 1.66
C GLU A 225 2.24 22.92 3.11
N ARG A 226 1.15 23.04 3.88
CA ARG A 226 1.08 22.49 5.24
C ARG A 226 1.15 20.96 5.26
N ILE A 227 0.54 20.27 4.30
CA ILE A 227 0.66 18.81 4.17
C ILE A 227 2.14 18.46 3.98
N GLY A 228 2.83 19.08 3.00
CA GLY A 228 4.23 18.85 2.72
C GLY A 228 5.14 19.06 3.93
N ALA A 229 4.92 20.17 4.67
CA ALA A 229 5.67 20.49 5.88
C ALA A 229 5.41 19.53 7.06
N SER A 230 4.27 18.81 7.03
CA SER A 230 3.85 17.91 8.13
C SER A 230 4.13 16.43 7.87
N LEU A 231 4.72 16.08 6.71
CA LEU A 231 5.12 14.71 6.40
C LEU A 231 6.22 14.26 7.36
N THR A 232 6.09 13.05 7.92
CA THR A 232 7.08 12.54 8.89
C THR A 232 7.13 11.02 8.92
N ASN A 233 8.33 10.48 9.19
CA ASN A 233 8.50 9.04 9.43
C ASN A 233 9.65 8.82 10.42
N ASP A 234 9.33 8.28 11.59
CA ASP A 234 10.31 8.02 12.65
C ASP A 234 11.36 6.97 12.26
N LEU A 235 11.09 6.14 11.26
CA LEU A 235 12.05 5.14 10.78
C LEU A 235 13.11 5.73 9.84
N GLU A 236 12.95 6.96 9.35
CA GLU A 236 13.92 7.57 8.42
C GLU A 236 15.36 7.58 8.94
N PRO A 237 15.65 7.96 10.20
CA PRO A 237 17.02 7.95 10.68
C PRO A 237 17.66 6.56 10.62
N ALA A 238 16.94 5.51 11.03
CA ALA A 238 17.44 4.14 10.99
C ALA A 238 17.59 3.62 9.55
N ALA A 239 16.60 3.89 8.69
CA ALA A 239 16.67 3.49 7.29
C ALA A 239 17.79 4.22 6.53
N PHE A 240 18.02 5.51 6.82
CA PHE A 240 19.06 6.31 6.17
C PHE A 240 20.47 5.95 6.65
N ASP A 241 20.60 5.46 7.87
CA ASP A 241 21.86 4.91 8.37
C ASP A 241 22.20 3.58 7.68
N LEU A 242 21.20 2.70 7.52
CA LEU A 242 21.36 1.43 6.81
C LEU A 242 21.55 1.61 5.30
N LEU A 243 20.90 2.62 4.69
CA LEU A 243 20.95 2.89 3.26
C LEU A 243 21.06 4.41 3.00
N PRO A 244 22.26 4.98 3.07
CA PRO A 244 22.49 6.44 3.01
C PRO A 244 22.01 7.12 1.71
N CYS A 245 21.88 6.38 0.60
CA CYS A 245 21.33 6.92 -0.65
C CYS A 245 19.90 7.44 -0.50
N LEU A 246 19.11 6.93 0.48
CA LEU A 246 17.76 7.41 0.74
C LEU A 246 17.73 8.86 1.25
N ALA A 247 18.66 9.24 2.12
CA ALA A 247 18.78 10.64 2.57
C ALA A 247 19.05 11.57 1.37
N THR A 248 19.99 11.17 0.50
CA THR A 248 20.30 11.91 -0.74
C THR A 248 19.10 11.94 -1.69
N GLY A 249 18.39 10.82 -1.83
CA GLY A 249 17.18 10.71 -2.66
C GLY A 249 16.06 11.63 -2.19
N LYS A 250 15.82 11.70 -0.87
CA LYS A 250 14.85 12.62 -0.27
C LYS A 250 15.20 14.07 -0.57
N GLN A 251 16.46 14.44 -0.43
CA GLN A 251 16.94 15.78 -0.73
C GLN A 251 16.74 16.13 -2.23
N ARG A 252 17.02 15.19 -3.14
CA ARG A 252 16.78 15.38 -4.59
C ARG A 252 15.31 15.64 -4.94
N LEU A 253 14.37 14.98 -4.27
CA LEU A 253 12.92 15.24 -4.46
C LEU A 253 12.60 16.68 -4.07
N LEU A 254 13.14 17.18 -2.94
CA LEU A 254 12.92 18.56 -2.48
C LEU A 254 13.57 19.57 -3.44
N GLU A 255 14.81 19.33 -3.88
CA GLU A 255 15.53 20.18 -4.84
C GLU A 255 14.84 20.21 -6.23
N ALA A 256 14.19 19.12 -6.61
CA ALA A 256 13.36 19.05 -7.82
C ALA A 256 12.02 19.81 -7.70
N GLY A 257 11.72 20.33 -6.50
CA GLY A 257 10.55 21.18 -6.23
C GLY A 257 9.36 20.49 -5.60
N ALA A 258 9.50 19.25 -5.09
CA ALA A 258 8.45 18.62 -4.28
C ALA A 258 8.10 19.50 -3.06
N LEU A 259 6.82 19.67 -2.74
CA LEU A 259 6.33 20.47 -1.62
C LEU A 259 6.71 19.87 -0.25
N GLY A 260 7.02 18.60 -0.23
CA GLY A 260 7.52 17.84 0.90
C GLY A 260 7.91 16.46 0.44
N ALA A 261 8.81 15.81 1.19
CA ALA A 261 9.23 14.45 0.88
C ALA A 261 9.32 13.60 2.16
N VAL A 262 8.94 12.31 2.05
CA VAL A 262 8.96 11.36 3.17
C VAL A 262 9.18 9.95 2.66
N MET A 263 9.78 9.10 3.48
CA MET A 263 9.89 7.66 3.21
C MET A 263 8.58 6.94 3.55
N SER A 264 8.13 6.03 2.70
CA SER A 264 6.94 5.20 2.94
C SER A 264 7.27 3.94 3.74
N GLY A 265 6.62 3.75 4.90
CA GLY A 265 6.84 2.60 5.76
C GLY A 265 8.30 2.49 6.21
N SER A 266 8.88 1.29 6.11
CA SER A 266 10.30 1.04 6.37
C SER A 266 11.21 1.31 5.17
N GLY A 267 10.65 1.87 4.09
CA GLY A 267 11.39 2.13 2.85
C GLY A 267 11.47 0.90 1.92
N PRO A 268 12.30 0.99 0.86
CA PRO A 268 13.13 2.12 0.47
C PRO A 268 12.42 3.20 -0.36
N THR A 269 11.10 3.14 -0.54
CA THR A 269 10.36 4.11 -1.35
C THR A 269 10.33 5.49 -0.70
N LEU A 270 10.68 6.50 -1.48
CA LEU A 270 10.54 7.91 -1.15
C LEU A 270 9.36 8.52 -1.90
N LEU A 271 8.62 9.37 -1.22
CA LEU A 271 7.45 10.06 -1.73
C LEU A 271 7.75 11.55 -1.83
N GLY A 272 7.44 12.17 -2.97
CA GLY A 272 7.46 13.62 -3.15
C GLY A 272 6.06 14.14 -3.41
N LEU A 273 5.53 15.01 -2.53
CA LEU A 273 4.23 15.66 -2.72
C LEU A 273 4.32 16.74 -3.81
N CYS A 274 3.37 16.75 -4.72
CA CYS A 274 3.30 17.71 -5.83
C CYS A 274 1.97 18.46 -5.84
N ARG A 275 1.93 19.64 -6.49
CA ARG A 275 0.72 20.47 -6.58
C ARG A 275 -0.38 19.83 -7.42
N ASP A 276 0.03 19.25 -8.53
CA ASP A 276 -0.83 18.65 -9.54
C ASP A 276 -0.05 17.63 -10.37
N GLU A 277 -0.70 17.00 -11.34
CA GLU A 277 -0.11 15.99 -12.22
C GLU A 277 1.03 16.55 -13.07
N GLU A 278 0.88 17.76 -13.59
CA GLU A 278 1.92 18.42 -14.41
C GLU A 278 3.18 18.67 -13.59
N HIS A 279 3.02 19.17 -12.37
CA HIS A 279 4.12 19.38 -11.44
C HIS A 279 4.79 18.06 -11.07
N ALA A 280 4.02 17.00 -10.77
CA ALA A 280 4.55 15.66 -10.54
C ALA A 280 5.36 15.15 -11.74
N GLY A 281 4.90 15.43 -12.97
CA GLY A 281 5.64 15.11 -14.18
C GLY A 281 6.98 15.83 -14.29
N LYS A 282 7.07 17.09 -13.85
CA LYS A 282 8.35 17.85 -13.84
C LYS A 282 9.32 17.28 -12.81
N VAL A 283 8.85 17.06 -11.57
CA VAL A 283 9.65 16.49 -10.49
C VAL A 283 10.12 15.08 -10.85
N ALA A 284 9.24 14.22 -11.35
CA ALA A 284 9.57 12.85 -11.74
C ALA A 284 10.69 12.81 -12.80
N ARG A 285 10.61 13.63 -13.84
CA ARG A 285 11.67 13.71 -14.88
C ARG A 285 13.00 14.17 -14.30
N ALA A 286 12.98 15.11 -13.36
CA ALA A 286 14.21 15.63 -12.75
C ALA A 286 14.93 14.59 -11.89
N VAL A 287 14.18 13.74 -11.19
CA VAL A 287 14.75 12.74 -10.27
C VAL A 287 14.97 11.37 -10.92
N HIS A 288 14.32 11.07 -12.05
CA HIS A 288 14.37 9.75 -12.69
C HIS A 288 15.78 9.15 -12.85
N PRO A 289 16.85 9.92 -13.21
CA PRO A 289 18.19 9.36 -13.36
C PRO A 289 18.81 8.84 -12.06
N ALA A 290 18.22 9.16 -10.91
CA ALA A 290 18.76 8.83 -9.59
C ALA A 290 18.09 7.64 -8.90
N PHE A 291 17.03 7.09 -9.49
CA PHE A 291 16.24 6.00 -8.91
C PHE A 291 16.05 4.87 -9.91
N ALA A 292 15.89 3.66 -9.41
CA ALA A 292 15.64 2.49 -10.25
C ALA A 292 14.26 2.56 -10.95
N ARG A 293 13.28 3.13 -10.25
CA ARG A 293 11.93 3.32 -10.76
C ARG A 293 11.29 4.59 -10.18
N VAL A 294 10.62 5.35 -11.04
CA VAL A 294 9.88 6.56 -10.64
C VAL A 294 8.49 6.49 -11.26
N GLU A 295 7.47 6.58 -10.41
CA GLU A 295 6.06 6.57 -10.81
C GLU A 295 5.39 7.86 -10.39
N ILE A 296 4.33 8.24 -11.10
CA ILE A 296 3.43 9.30 -10.71
C ILE A 296 2.12 8.67 -10.30
N ALA A 297 1.63 9.01 -9.12
CA ALA A 297 0.42 8.43 -8.60
C ALA A 297 -0.44 9.47 -7.87
N ARG A 298 -1.75 9.29 -7.90
CA ARG A 298 -2.71 10.11 -7.17
C ARG A 298 -3.24 9.40 -5.95
N SER A 299 -3.61 10.15 -4.92
CA SER A 299 -4.32 9.67 -3.73
C SER A 299 -5.37 10.68 -3.26
N PRO A 300 -6.32 10.30 -2.39
CA PRO A 300 -6.63 8.91 -2.05
C PRO A 300 -7.38 8.19 -3.17
N VAL A 301 -7.27 6.88 -3.22
CA VAL A 301 -8.04 6.00 -4.11
C VAL A 301 -8.71 4.88 -3.30
N PRO A 302 -9.72 4.15 -3.82
CA PRO A 302 -10.23 2.94 -3.18
C PRO A 302 -9.14 1.89 -2.99
N GLY A 303 -9.26 1.01 -1.99
CA GLY A 303 -8.30 -0.06 -1.73
C GLY A 303 -8.40 -1.18 -2.76
N VAL A 304 -9.57 -1.82 -2.82
CA VAL A 304 -9.86 -2.87 -3.81
C VAL A 304 -11.02 -2.42 -4.69
N THR A 305 -10.88 -2.62 -5.99
CA THR A 305 -11.93 -2.38 -6.99
C THR A 305 -12.12 -3.62 -7.83
N PHE A 306 -13.31 -3.77 -8.42
CA PHE A 306 -13.65 -4.87 -9.32
C PHE A 306 -13.94 -4.30 -10.71
N GLY A 307 -13.46 -5.00 -11.75
CA GLY A 307 -13.73 -4.71 -13.15
C GLY A 307 -14.97 -5.39 -13.67
#